data_d36823b145477a06903a028cbdc201bf
#
_entry.id   d36823b145477a06903a028cbdc201bf
#
_cell.length_a   1.000
_cell.length_b   1.000
_cell.length_c   1.000
_cell.angle_alpha   90.00
_cell.angle_beta   90.00
_cell.angle_gamma   90.00
#
_symmetry.space_group_name_H-M   'P 1'
#
loop_
_entity.id
_entity.type
_entity.pdbx_description
1 polymer ?
#
loop_
_entity_poly.entity_id
_entity_poly.type
_entity_poly.pdbx_seq_one_letter_code
_entity_poly.pdbx_strand_id
1 'polypeptide(L)'
;MKTKIDVESIMQLARDCAQVNSMISTAIPTMDGWCTSEKALTLAGLVLQMKPKLCLEIGTYAGRSFLPILWALKENGGGKAIGIDPYDAKVSSEQEFPGNSEWWATLDHGLIEKKFHAFLKAFGVAQYAEIIKKKSSDVDFPNEIDIAHIDGGHCEGGFLDIQRITPKMRIRGVVVLDDIQWVGGAVLRGIDHLLENGYVECYRNVEQNWNIMQRG
;
A
#
# COMPACT_ATOMS: atom_id res chain seq x y z
N MET A 1 24.69 10.10 -7.71
CA MET A 1 23.53 10.81 -8.26
C MET A 1 22.26 10.16 -7.68
N LYS A 2 21.47 10.90 -6.90
CA LYS A 2 20.16 10.42 -6.42
C LYS A 2 19.22 10.43 -7.63
N THR A 3 18.88 9.27 -8.15
CA THR A 3 17.87 9.16 -9.21
C THR A 3 16.51 9.42 -8.55
N LYS A 4 15.98 10.60 -8.78
CA LYS A 4 14.63 10.97 -8.32
C LYS A 4 13.62 10.06 -9.02
N ILE A 5 12.68 9.50 -8.29
CA ILE A 5 11.55 8.75 -8.88
C ILE A 5 10.74 9.74 -9.72
N ASP A 6 10.59 9.45 -11.00
CA ASP A 6 9.74 10.21 -11.91
C ASP A 6 8.37 9.52 -11.99
N VAL A 7 7.42 10.05 -11.24
CA VAL A 7 6.08 9.47 -11.11
C VAL A 7 5.31 9.46 -12.42
N GLU A 8 5.48 10.49 -13.28
CA GLU A 8 4.83 10.51 -14.59
C GLU A 8 5.33 9.37 -15.49
N SER A 9 6.64 9.16 -15.53
CA SER A 9 7.23 8.05 -16.28
C SER A 9 6.79 6.69 -15.72
N ILE A 10 6.64 6.57 -14.41
CA ILE A 10 6.15 5.36 -13.75
C ILE A 10 4.68 5.08 -14.12
N MET A 11 3.82 6.08 -14.05
CA MET A 11 2.42 5.94 -14.46
C MET A 11 2.30 5.62 -15.96
N GLN A 12 3.15 6.23 -16.78
CA GLN A 12 3.17 5.95 -18.22
C GLN A 12 3.56 4.49 -18.49
N LEU A 13 4.55 3.96 -17.77
CA LEU A 13 4.91 2.54 -17.87
C LEU A 13 3.74 1.61 -17.54
N ALA A 14 2.94 1.95 -16.52
CA ALA A 14 1.73 1.18 -16.19
C ALA A 14 0.63 1.32 -17.26
N ARG A 15 0.47 2.50 -17.86
CA ARG A 15 -0.47 2.72 -18.99
C ARG A 15 -0.05 1.95 -20.22
N ASP A 16 1.24 1.86 -20.51
CA ASP A 16 1.79 1.14 -21.68
C ASP A 16 1.70 -0.39 -21.52
N CYS A 17 1.63 -0.88 -20.29
CA CYS A 17 1.32 -2.28 -20.01
C CYS A 17 -0.17 -2.53 -20.20
N ALA A 18 -0.57 -3.02 -21.38
CA ALA A 18 -1.96 -3.17 -21.78
C ALA A 18 -2.82 -3.96 -20.76
N GLN A 19 -2.26 -5.02 -20.17
CA GLN A 19 -2.99 -5.84 -19.18
C GLN A 19 -3.18 -5.08 -17.87
N VAL A 20 -2.13 -4.47 -17.32
CA VAL A 20 -2.21 -3.68 -16.08
C VAL A 20 -3.17 -2.50 -16.25
N ASN A 21 -3.03 -1.76 -17.35
CA ASN A 21 -3.90 -0.63 -17.66
C ASN A 21 -5.37 -1.04 -17.79
N SER A 22 -5.65 -2.12 -18.50
CA SER A 22 -7.01 -2.66 -18.64
C SER A 22 -7.61 -3.03 -17.30
N MET A 23 -6.86 -3.74 -16.43
CA MET A 23 -7.32 -4.12 -15.09
C MET A 23 -7.59 -2.90 -14.22
N ILE A 24 -6.68 -1.92 -14.19
CA ILE A 24 -6.87 -0.69 -13.41
C ILE A 24 -8.11 0.07 -13.90
N SER A 25 -8.26 0.24 -15.21
CA SER A 25 -9.36 1.02 -15.79
C SER A 25 -10.73 0.38 -15.58
N THR A 26 -10.80 -0.94 -15.51
CA THR A 26 -12.08 -1.68 -15.41
C THR A 26 -12.41 -2.09 -13.98
N ALA A 27 -11.44 -2.54 -13.19
CA ALA A 27 -11.70 -3.08 -11.86
C ALA A 27 -11.67 -2.02 -10.75
N ILE A 28 -10.67 -1.12 -10.75
CA ILE A 28 -10.53 -0.12 -9.68
C ILE A 28 -11.78 0.73 -9.46
N PRO A 29 -12.48 1.24 -10.49
CA PRO A 29 -13.70 2.02 -10.28
C PRO A 29 -14.87 1.25 -9.63
N THR A 30 -14.84 -0.09 -9.69
CA THR A 30 -15.92 -0.96 -9.18
C THR A 30 -15.63 -1.53 -7.79
N MET A 31 -14.43 -1.34 -7.27
CA MET A 31 -14.00 -1.88 -5.98
C MET A 31 -14.25 -0.91 -4.83
N ASP A 32 -14.57 -1.46 -3.67
CA ASP A 32 -14.63 -0.69 -2.43
C ASP A 32 -13.23 -0.16 -2.06
N GLY A 33 -13.16 1.03 -1.45
CA GLY A 33 -11.92 1.67 -0.99
C GLY A 33 -11.59 2.99 -1.70
N TRP A 34 -10.47 3.60 -1.31
CA TRP A 34 -10.14 4.99 -1.68
C TRP A 34 -8.94 5.14 -2.62
N CYS A 35 -8.28 4.05 -2.99
CA CYS A 35 -7.19 4.11 -3.96
C CYS A 35 -7.71 4.62 -5.32
N THR A 36 -7.22 5.78 -5.75
CA THR A 36 -7.58 6.36 -7.06
C THR A 36 -6.90 5.59 -8.19
N SER A 37 -7.41 5.73 -9.42
CA SER A 37 -6.75 5.13 -10.59
C SER A 37 -5.32 5.66 -10.78
N GLU A 38 -5.05 6.91 -10.44
CA GLU A 38 -3.71 7.50 -10.49
C GLU A 38 -2.76 6.84 -9.48
N LYS A 39 -3.19 6.69 -8.22
CA LYS A 39 -2.42 5.96 -7.21
C LYS A 39 -2.21 4.49 -7.61
N ALA A 40 -3.24 3.84 -8.14
CA ALA A 40 -3.15 2.47 -8.65
C ALA A 40 -2.13 2.32 -9.79
N LEU A 41 -2.13 3.25 -10.77
CA LEU A 41 -1.12 3.30 -11.84
C LEU A 41 0.28 3.53 -11.27
N THR A 42 0.42 4.38 -10.26
CA THR A 42 1.72 4.65 -9.62
C THR A 42 2.24 3.40 -8.89
N LEU A 43 1.42 2.73 -8.09
CA LEU A 43 1.81 1.49 -7.40
C LEU A 43 2.21 0.40 -8.39
N ALA A 44 1.40 0.18 -9.43
CA ALA A 44 1.72 -0.79 -10.48
C ALA A 44 2.99 -0.42 -11.25
N GLY A 45 3.16 0.85 -11.61
CA GLY A 45 4.33 1.34 -12.33
C GLY A 45 5.62 1.22 -11.52
N LEU A 46 5.58 1.48 -10.20
CA LEU A 46 6.71 1.22 -9.30
C LEU A 46 7.13 -0.25 -9.36
N VAL A 47 6.16 -1.16 -9.29
CA VAL A 47 6.43 -2.61 -9.38
C VAL A 47 6.99 -3.00 -10.74
N LEU A 48 6.42 -2.51 -11.84
CA LEU A 48 6.91 -2.79 -13.19
C LEU A 48 8.35 -2.30 -13.39
N GLN A 49 8.67 -1.11 -12.87
CA GLN A 49 10.00 -0.49 -13.00
C GLN A 49 11.05 -1.17 -12.12
N MET A 50 10.72 -1.39 -10.84
CA MET A 50 11.68 -1.88 -9.84
C MET A 50 11.87 -3.39 -9.89
N LYS A 51 10.90 -4.14 -10.43
CA LYS A 51 10.86 -5.61 -10.44
C LYS A 51 11.17 -6.19 -9.05
N PRO A 52 10.39 -5.82 -8.03
CA PRO A 52 10.66 -6.16 -6.64
C PRO A 52 10.57 -7.67 -6.41
N LYS A 53 11.37 -8.15 -5.45
CA LYS A 53 11.23 -9.50 -4.91
C LYS A 53 10.14 -9.55 -3.86
N LEU A 54 10.01 -8.48 -3.08
CA LEU A 54 9.09 -8.39 -1.97
C LEU A 54 8.42 -7.01 -1.87
N CYS A 55 7.10 -7.03 -1.97
CA CYS A 55 6.24 -5.91 -1.60
C CYS A 55 5.53 -6.20 -0.28
N LEU A 56 5.16 -5.15 0.47
CA LEU A 56 4.36 -5.26 1.66
C LEU A 56 3.31 -4.16 1.65
N GLU A 57 2.07 -4.49 2.05
CA GLU A 57 1.01 -3.50 2.29
C GLU A 57 0.41 -3.70 3.67
N ILE A 58 0.25 -2.62 4.42
CA ILE A 58 -0.49 -2.58 5.68
C ILE A 58 -1.80 -1.87 5.43
N GLY A 59 -2.92 -2.54 5.71
CA GLY A 59 -4.26 -2.06 5.40
C GLY A 59 -4.72 -2.45 3.99
N THR A 60 -4.89 -3.75 3.73
CA THR A 60 -5.32 -4.22 2.39
C THR A 60 -6.81 -3.98 2.13
N TYR A 61 -7.63 -3.97 3.17
CA TYR A 61 -9.09 -3.78 3.05
C TYR A 61 -9.68 -4.64 1.91
N ALA A 62 -10.35 -4.02 0.95
CA ALA A 62 -10.94 -4.71 -0.21
C ALA A 62 -9.92 -4.98 -1.36
N GLY A 63 -8.65 -4.62 -1.19
CA GLY A 63 -7.57 -4.89 -2.14
C GLY A 63 -7.43 -3.89 -3.27
N ARG A 64 -8.07 -2.71 -3.18
CA ARG A 64 -8.10 -1.73 -4.27
C ARG A 64 -6.73 -1.15 -4.60
N SER A 65 -5.82 -1.05 -3.64
CA SER A 65 -4.40 -0.69 -3.79
C SER A 65 -3.50 -1.92 -4.00
N PHE A 66 -3.85 -3.03 -3.38
CA PHE A 66 -3.05 -4.26 -3.41
C PHE A 66 -3.09 -4.99 -4.76
N LEU A 67 -4.25 -5.04 -5.41
CA LEU A 67 -4.40 -5.70 -6.72
C LEU A 67 -3.53 -5.09 -7.82
N PRO A 68 -3.37 -3.76 -7.97
CA PRO A 68 -2.42 -3.16 -8.90
C PRO A 68 -0.98 -3.65 -8.71
N ILE A 69 -0.54 -3.81 -7.46
CA ILE A 69 0.78 -4.38 -7.13
C ILE A 69 0.86 -5.82 -7.66
N LEU A 70 -0.15 -6.64 -7.39
CA LEU A 70 -0.18 -8.04 -7.81
C LEU A 70 -0.26 -8.21 -9.33
N TRP A 71 -1.02 -7.37 -10.03
CA TRP A 71 -1.07 -7.40 -11.50
C TRP A 71 0.30 -7.09 -12.10
N ALA A 72 1.00 -6.11 -11.56
CA ALA A 72 2.34 -5.75 -12.03
C ALA A 72 3.39 -6.84 -11.68
N LEU A 73 3.30 -7.50 -10.53
CA LEU A 73 4.13 -8.66 -10.20
C LEU A 73 3.90 -9.81 -11.19
N LYS A 74 2.65 -10.06 -11.56
CA LYS A 74 2.30 -11.07 -12.58
C LYS A 74 2.92 -10.74 -13.93
N GLU A 75 2.83 -9.49 -14.39
CA GLU A 75 3.46 -9.05 -15.65
C GLU A 75 4.99 -9.15 -15.60
N ASN A 76 5.62 -8.88 -14.46
CA ASN A 76 7.06 -9.08 -14.26
C ASN A 76 7.46 -10.57 -14.23
N GLY A 77 6.50 -11.48 -14.09
CA GLY A 77 6.74 -12.92 -14.00
C GLY A 77 7.35 -13.37 -12.66
N GLY A 78 7.29 -12.56 -11.61
CA GLY A 78 7.86 -12.91 -10.31
C GLY A 78 7.69 -11.86 -9.21
N GLY A 79 8.22 -12.19 -8.03
CA GLY A 79 8.05 -11.41 -6.81
C GLY A 79 6.81 -11.85 -6.00
N LYS A 80 6.69 -11.32 -4.79
CA LYS A 80 5.57 -11.55 -3.88
C LYS A 80 5.14 -10.25 -3.23
N ALA A 81 3.86 -10.18 -2.85
CA ALA A 81 3.34 -9.13 -1.99
C ALA A 81 2.68 -9.75 -0.74
N ILE A 82 3.04 -9.22 0.42
CA ILE A 82 2.43 -9.54 1.70
C ILE A 82 1.43 -8.43 2.01
N GLY A 83 0.17 -8.80 2.21
CA GLY A 83 -0.89 -7.92 2.67
C GLY A 83 -1.23 -8.21 4.13
N ILE A 84 -1.28 -7.19 4.96
CA ILE A 84 -1.60 -7.30 6.38
C ILE A 84 -2.88 -6.52 6.64
N ASP A 85 -3.90 -7.22 7.14
CA ASP A 85 -5.18 -6.61 7.50
C ASP A 85 -5.86 -7.47 8.58
N PRO A 86 -6.41 -6.90 9.64
CA PRO A 86 -7.08 -7.68 10.68
C PRO A 86 -8.41 -8.29 10.22
N TYR A 87 -9.09 -7.68 9.24
CA TYR A 87 -10.46 -8.02 8.84
C TYR A 87 -11.39 -8.21 10.04
N ASP A 88 -11.28 -7.29 11.00
CA ASP A 88 -12.00 -7.34 12.28
C ASP A 88 -12.52 -5.94 12.63
N ALA A 89 -13.83 -5.81 12.84
CA ALA A 89 -14.49 -4.53 13.11
C ALA A 89 -13.97 -3.85 14.36
N LYS A 90 -13.72 -4.61 15.43
CA LYS A 90 -13.21 -4.07 16.70
C LYS A 90 -11.80 -3.51 16.52
N VAL A 91 -10.95 -4.29 15.88
CA VAL A 91 -9.55 -3.90 15.65
C VAL A 91 -9.46 -2.68 14.73
N SER A 92 -10.22 -2.67 13.64
CA SER A 92 -10.23 -1.55 12.68
C SER A 92 -10.81 -0.26 13.26
N SER A 93 -11.61 -0.36 14.33
CA SER A 93 -12.18 0.80 15.05
C SER A 93 -11.25 1.34 16.14
N GLU A 94 -10.20 0.59 16.51
CA GLU A 94 -9.31 0.99 17.60
C GLU A 94 -8.43 2.18 17.19
N GLN A 95 -8.28 3.15 18.09
CA GLN A 95 -7.40 4.31 17.93
C GLN A 95 -7.77 5.24 16.75
N GLU A 96 -8.98 5.14 16.24
CA GLU A 96 -9.49 6.06 15.22
C GLU A 96 -10.30 7.20 15.87
N PHE A 97 -10.54 8.26 15.11
CA PHE A 97 -11.45 9.32 15.55
C PHE A 97 -12.90 8.81 15.61
N PRO A 98 -13.73 9.32 16.52
CA PRO A 98 -15.05 8.75 16.81
C PRO A 98 -15.90 8.42 15.58
N GLY A 99 -16.07 9.37 14.65
CA GLY A 99 -16.87 9.13 13.45
C GLY A 99 -16.29 8.08 12.50
N ASN A 100 -14.96 7.98 12.43
CA ASN A 100 -14.29 6.96 11.65
C ASN A 100 -14.40 5.58 12.32
N SER A 101 -14.22 5.54 13.64
CA SER A 101 -14.41 4.31 14.43
C SER A 101 -15.81 3.74 14.29
N GLU A 102 -16.85 4.60 14.36
CA GLU A 102 -18.24 4.20 14.17
C GLU A 102 -18.46 3.61 12.78
N TRP A 103 -17.92 4.23 11.75
CA TRP A 103 -18.06 3.73 10.38
C TRP A 103 -17.39 2.35 10.21
N TRP A 104 -16.14 2.19 10.66
CA TRP A 104 -15.44 0.90 10.61
C TRP A 104 -16.20 -0.21 11.34
N ALA A 105 -16.83 0.12 12.48
CA ALA A 105 -17.62 -0.83 13.26
C ALA A 105 -18.89 -1.33 12.55
N THR A 106 -19.40 -0.59 11.54
CA THR A 106 -20.60 -0.96 10.78
C THR A 106 -20.34 -1.93 9.63
N LEU A 107 -19.07 -2.12 9.24
CA LEU A 107 -18.71 -2.90 8.08
C LEU A 107 -18.71 -4.41 8.35
N ASP A 108 -19.14 -5.19 7.37
CA ASP A 108 -18.98 -6.65 7.36
C ASP A 108 -17.58 -7.03 6.86
N HIS A 109 -16.61 -7.00 7.77
CA HIS A 109 -15.21 -7.32 7.49
C HIS A 109 -15.02 -8.75 6.94
N GLY A 110 -15.87 -9.69 7.36
CA GLY A 110 -15.84 -11.06 6.83
C GLY A 110 -16.27 -11.14 5.37
N LEU A 111 -17.28 -10.35 4.98
CA LEU A 111 -17.70 -10.26 3.58
C LEU A 111 -16.64 -9.54 2.72
N ILE A 112 -16.00 -8.50 3.26
CA ILE A 112 -14.91 -7.78 2.58
C ILE A 112 -13.75 -8.73 2.30
N GLU A 113 -13.25 -9.44 3.31
CA GLU A 113 -12.21 -10.45 3.17
C GLU A 113 -12.57 -11.51 2.12
N LYS A 114 -13.79 -12.05 2.19
CA LYS A 114 -14.27 -13.05 1.24
C LYS A 114 -14.29 -12.55 -0.20
N LYS A 115 -14.76 -11.32 -0.44
CA LYS A 115 -14.76 -10.68 -1.75
C LYS A 115 -13.34 -10.47 -2.25
N PHE A 116 -12.42 -9.98 -1.40
CA PHE A 116 -11.04 -9.78 -1.75
C PHE A 116 -10.37 -11.10 -2.19
N HIS A 117 -10.53 -12.18 -1.43
CA HIS A 117 -10.02 -13.49 -1.84
C HIS A 117 -10.64 -14.00 -3.14
N ALA A 118 -11.90 -13.69 -3.42
CA ALA A 118 -12.54 -14.01 -4.70
C ALA A 118 -11.88 -13.24 -5.86
N PHE A 119 -11.55 -11.95 -5.67
CA PHE A 119 -10.82 -11.16 -6.66
C PHE A 119 -9.42 -11.72 -6.92
N LEU A 120 -8.65 -12.11 -5.89
CA LEU A 120 -7.34 -12.73 -6.08
C LEU A 120 -7.38 -13.94 -7.02
N LYS A 121 -8.42 -14.77 -6.87
CA LYS A 121 -8.65 -15.94 -7.73
C LYS A 121 -9.12 -15.53 -9.13
N ALA A 122 -10.12 -14.66 -9.23
CA ALA A 122 -10.71 -14.23 -10.49
C ALA A 122 -9.68 -13.58 -11.42
N PHE A 123 -8.77 -12.77 -10.87
CA PHE A 123 -7.70 -12.12 -11.62
C PHE A 123 -6.46 -13.01 -11.81
N GLY A 124 -6.42 -14.21 -11.24
CA GLY A 124 -5.31 -15.14 -11.38
C GLY A 124 -4.00 -14.57 -10.81
N VAL A 125 -4.07 -13.94 -9.63
CA VAL A 125 -2.91 -13.33 -8.95
C VAL A 125 -2.67 -13.89 -7.54
N ALA A 126 -3.46 -14.85 -7.10
CA ALA A 126 -3.37 -15.42 -5.75
C ALA A 126 -1.99 -16.00 -5.43
N GLN A 127 -1.27 -16.53 -6.42
CA GLN A 127 0.08 -17.09 -6.23
C GLN A 127 1.15 -16.03 -5.93
N TYR A 128 0.87 -14.75 -6.18
CA TYR A 128 1.76 -13.62 -5.86
C TYR A 128 1.46 -12.98 -4.51
N ALA A 129 0.34 -13.36 -3.87
CA ALA A 129 -0.16 -12.78 -2.63
C ALA A 129 0.03 -13.72 -1.44
N GLU A 130 0.42 -13.13 -0.31
CA GLU A 130 0.32 -13.73 1.02
C GLU A 130 -0.50 -12.78 1.89
N ILE A 131 -1.63 -13.24 2.43
CA ILE A 131 -2.51 -12.41 3.27
C ILE A 131 -2.38 -12.85 4.72
N ILE A 132 -1.94 -11.91 5.57
CA ILE A 132 -1.79 -12.10 7.00
C ILE A 132 -2.96 -11.40 7.70
N LYS A 133 -3.92 -12.21 8.19
CA LYS A 133 -5.08 -11.73 8.95
C LYS A 133 -4.70 -11.46 10.40
N LYS A 134 -4.06 -10.32 10.65
CA LYS A 134 -3.62 -9.86 11.98
C LYS A 134 -3.53 -8.34 12.02
N LYS A 135 -3.49 -7.79 13.25
CA LYS A 135 -2.97 -6.41 13.46
C LYS A 135 -1.53 -6.34 12.97
N SER A 136 -1.15 -5.23 12.37
CA SER A 136 0.26 -4.98 11.99
C SER A 136 1.21 -5.08 13.18
N SER A 137 0.79 -4.64 14.37
CA SER A 137 1.55 -4.76 15.62
C SER A 137 1.93 -6.19 15.99
N ASP A 138 1.16 -7.18 15.58
CA ASP A 138 1.32 -8.59 15.91
C ASP A 138 2.06 -9.39 14.81
N VAL A 139 2.61 -8.68 13.83
CA VAL A 139 3.35 -9.25 12.71
C VAL A 139 4.81 -8.82 12.75
N ASP A 140 5.73 -9.78 12.70
CA ASP A 140 7.13 -9.48 12.45
C ASP A 140 7.34 -9.22 10.96
N PHE A 141 7.63 -7.97 10.61
CA PHE A 141 7.87 -7.61 9.21
C PHE A 141 9.14 -8.27 8.69
N PRO A 142 9.10 -8.82 7.46
CA PRO A 142 10.30 -9.38 6.83
C PRO A 142 11.35 -8.29 6.60
N ASN A 143 12.61 -8.71 6.43
CA ASN A 143 13.67 -7.82 5.99
C ASN A 143 13.70 -7.73 4.45
N GLU A 144 14.47 -6.78 3.93
CA GLU A 144 14.72 -6.64 2.49
C GLU A 144 13.47 -6.34 1.66
N ILE A 145 12.56 -5.51 2.21
CA ILE A 145 11.36 -5.07 1.50
C ILE A 145 11.78 -4.07 0.41
N ASP A 146 11.34 -4.29 -0.82
CA ASP A 146 11.63 -3.42 -1.96
C ASP A 146 10.61 -2.27 -2.06
N ILE A 147 9.32 -2.58 -1.86
CA ILE A 147 8.22 -1.61 -1.91
C ILE A 147 7.29 -1.86 -0.72
N ALA A 148 7.00 -0.83 0.05
CA ALA A 148 5.98 -0.86 1.10
C ALA A 148 4.90 0.19 0.81
N HIS A 149 3.64 -0.18 1.01
CA HIS A 149 2.50 0.73 1.02
C HIS A 149 1.88 0.71 2.42
N ILE A 150 1.82 1.86 3.08
CA ILE A 150 1.29 2.00 4.44
C ILE A 150 -0.02 2.78 4.34
N ASP A 151 -1.11 2.05 4.51
CA ASP A 151 -2.50 2.53 4.40
C ASP A 151 -3.37 1.88 5.49
N GLY A 152 -2.77 1.70 6.68
CA GLY A 152 -3.39 1.10 7.86
C GLY A 152 -3.95 2.13 8.82
N GLY A 153 -3.78 1.93 10.14
CA GLY A 153 -4.25 2.87 11.14
C GLY A 153 -3.65 4.27 10.98
N HIS A 154 -4.49 5.30 10.98
CA HIS A 154 -4.12 6.68 10.67
C HIS A 154 -3.61 7.49 11.88
N CYS A 155 -3.74 6.91 13.08
CA CYS A 155 -3.29 7.49 14.34
C CYS A 155 -1.93 6.94 14.77
N GLU A 156 -1.70 6.76 16.07
CA GLU A 156 -0.41 6.30 16.59
C GLU A 156 0.05 4.96 16.00
N GLY A 157 -0.90 4.06 15.67
CA GLY A 157 -0.60 2.79 15.00
C GLY A 157 0.14 2.95 13.68
N GLY A 158 -0.31 3.88 12.84
CA GLY A 158 0.35 4.18 11.56
C GLY A 158 1.77 4.72 11.74
N PHE A 159 2.00 5.60 12.72
CA PHE A 159 3.34 6.07 13.05
C PHE A 159 4.26 4.92 13.49
N LEU A 160 3.78 4.04 14.36
CA LEU A 160 4.54 2.87 14.82
C LEU A 160 4.85 1.91 13.68
N ASP A 161 3.93 1.70 12.73
CA ASP A 161 4.17 0.88 11.55
C ASP A 161 5.27 1.46 10.66
N ILE A 162 5.27 2.78 10.46
CA ILE A 162 6.34 3.47 9.73
C ILE A 162 7.69 3.29 10.43
N GLN A 163 7.75 3.45 11.76
CA GLN A 163 8.98 3.21 12.51
C GLN A 163 9.50 1.79 12.39
N ARG A 164 8.60 0.80 12.46
CA ARG A 164 8.94 -0.63 12.39
C ARG A 164 9.38 -1.07 11.00
N ILE A 165 8.82 -0.47 9.94
CA ILE A 165 9.19 -0.81 8.55
C ILE A 165 10.49 -0.15 8.11
N THR A 166 10.81 1.02 8.66
CA THR A 166 12.00 1.82 8.29
C THR A 166 13.29 0.99 8.19
N PRO A 167 13.71 0.20 9.19
CA PRO A 167 14.92 -0.61 9.11
C PRO A 167 14.79 -1.84 8.19
N LYS A 168 13.56 -2.23 7.83
CA LYS A 168 13.25 -3.44 7.05
C LYS A 168 13.34 -3.23 5.54
N MET A 169 13.32 -1.97 5.10
CA MET A 169 13.42 -1.63 3.69
C MET A 169 14.84 -1.86 3.15
N ARG A 170 14.94 -2.29 1.91
CA ARG A 170 16.23 -2.33 1.20
C ARG A 170 16.74 -0.93 0.90
N ILE A 171 18.05 -0.82 0.69
CA ILE A 171 18.63 0.39 0.07
C ILE A 171 17.95 0.60 -1.28
N ARG A 172 17.53 1.83 -1.58
CA ARG A 172 16.68 2.21 -2.71
C ARG A 172 15.25 1.67 -2.68
N GLY A 173 14.86 0.99 -1.61
CA GLY A 173 13.46 0.59 -1.39
C GLY A 173 12.56 1.82 -1.26
N VAL A 174 11.28 1.63 -1.60
CA VAL A 174 10.29 2.70 -1.68
C VAL A 174 9.18 2.47 -0.67
N VAL A 175 8.83 3.52 0.07
CA VAL A 175 7.65 3.54 0.94
C VAL A 175 6.64 4.52 0.36
N VAL A 176 5.43 4.05 0.10
CA VAL A 176 4.26 4.88 -0.23
C VAL A 176 3.42 5.02 1.02
N LEU A 177 3.17 6.26 1.45
CA LEU A 177 2.37 6.55 2.63
C LEU A 177 1.06 7.19 2.21
N ASP A 178 -0.03 6.67 2.70
CA ASP A 178 -1.36 7.24 2.56
C ASP A 178 -1.71 8.14 3.74
N ASP A 179 -2.76 8.95 3.60
CA ASP A 179 -3.33 9.80 4.64
C ASP A 179 -2.34 10.76 5.32
N ILE A 180 -1.42 11.32 4.52
CA ILE A 180 -0.37 12.24 5.00
C ILE A 180 -0.91 13.51 5.67
N GLN A 181 -2.17 13.86 5.44
CA GLN A 181 -2.85 15.00 6.06
C GLN A 181 -3.90 14.59 7.10
N TRP A 182 -3.91 13.31 7.51
CA TRP A 182 -4.87 12.84 8.50
C TRP A 182 -4.75 13.61 9.82
N VAL A 183 -5.89 13.83 10.45
CA VAL A 183 -5.99 14.56 11.72
C VAL A 183 -5.08 13.91 12.78
N GLY A 184 -4.35 14.73 13.53
CA GLY A 184 -3.40 14.26 14.54
C GLY A 184 -1.96 14.10 14.04
N GLY A 185 -1.72 14.12 12.72
CA GLY A 185 -0.37 14.24 12.14
C GLY A 185 0.55 13.04 12.38
N ALA A 186 0.02 11.85 12.67
CA ALA A 186 0.83 10.67 12.93
C ALA A 186 1.66 10.27 11.70
N VAL A 187 1.05 10.30 10.50
CA VAL A 187 1.76 10.00 9.26
C VAL A 187 2.80 11.07 8.93
N LEU A 188 2.52 12.36 9.22
CA LEU A 188 3.53 13.43 9.07
C LEU A 188 4.75 13.20 9.95
N ARG A 189 4.54 12.82 11.22
CA ARG A 189 5.66 12.40 12.10
C ARG A 189 6.43 11.20 11.55
N GLY A 190 5.71 10.29 10.87
CA GLY A 190 6.32 9.17 10.17
C GLY A 190 7.20 9.61 9.00
N ILE A 191 6.79 10.62 8.24
CA ILE A 191 7.60 11.23 7.17
C ILE A 191 8.88 11.84 7.77
N ASP A 192 8.76 12.62 8.84
CA ASP A 192 9.92 13.21 9.54
C ASP A 192 10.89 12.12 10.01
N HIS A 193 10.35 11.04 10.61
CA HIS A 193 11.14 9.87 11.01
C HIS A 193 11.89 9.23 9.83
N LEU A 194 11.24 9.06 8.68
CA LEU A 194 11.89 8.52 7.48
C LEU A 194 13.01 9.45 6.99
N LEU A 195 12.79 10.77 6.96
CA LEU A 195 13.82 11.75 6.58
C LEU A 195 15.05 11.67 7.49
N GLU A 196 14.84 11.58 8.81
CA GLU A 196 15.90 11.42 9.81
C GLU A 196 16.69 10.11 9.64
N ASN A 197 16.07 9.07 9.07
CA ASN A 197 16.66 7.76 8.81
C ASN A 197 17.18 7.58 7.37
N GLY A 198 17.47 8.68 6.67
CA GLY A 198 18.16 8.67 5.38
C GLY A 198 17.27 8.43 4.17
N TYR A 199 15.95 8.55 4.32
CA TYR A 199 15.04 8.58 3.19
C TYR A 199 14.96 9.97 2.57
N VAL A 200 14.51 10.03 1.33
CA VAL A 200 14.21 11.27 0.63
C VAL A 200 12.79 11.23 0.11
N GLU A 201 12.09 12.34 0.20
CA GLU A 201 10.77 12.46 -0.44
C GLU A 201 10.96 12.64 -1.95
N CYS A 202 10.38 11.72 -2.72
CA CYS A 202 10.47 11.72 -4.18
C CYS A 202 9.25 12.38 -4.83
N TYR A 203 8.09 12.23 -4.19
CA TYR A 203 6.82 12.75 -4.69
C TYR A 203 5.84 12.99 -3.55
N ARG A 204 4.98 14.00 -3.69
CA ARG A 204 3.85 14.26 -2.80
C ARG A 204 2.63 14.70 -3.60
N ASN A 205 1.54 13.97 -3.43
CA ASN A 205 0.24 14.36 -3.95
C ASN A 205 -0.63 14.87 -2.79
N VAL A 206 -0.69 16.20 -2.66
CA VAL A 206 -1.44 16.86 -1.57
C VAL A 206 -2.95 16.71 -1.77
N GLU A 207 -3.42 16.74 -3.03
CA GLU A 207 -4.84 16.63 -3.36
C GLU A 207 -5.42 15.25 -3.07
N GLN A 208 -4.63 14.20 -3.32
CA GLN A 208 -5.00 12.82 -3.07
C GLN A 208 -4.42 12.25 -1.78
N ASN A 209 -3.74 13.09 -0.98
CA ASN A 209 -3.33 12.80 0.38
C ASN A 209 -2.32 11.64 0.55
N TRP A 210 -1.34 11.49 -0.36
CA TRP A 210 -0.31 10.46 -0.29
C TRP A 210 1.07 10.94 -0.76
N ASN A 211 2.14 10.23 -0.39
CA ASN A 211 3.50 10.54 -0.86
C ASN A 211 4.35 9.29 -1.12
N ILE A 212 5.54 9.51 -1.69
CA ILE A 212 6.55 8.48 -1.96
C ILE A 212 7.86 8.90 -1.32
N MET A 213 8.39 8.02 -0.48
CA MET A 213 9.69 8.13 0.17
C MET A 213 10.61 7.04 -0.37
N GLN A 214 11.88 7.36 -0.64
CA GLN A 214 12.88 6.37 -1.06
C GLN A 214 14.05 6.34 -0.09
N ARG A 215 14.47 5.14 0.30
CA ARG A 215 15.65 4.91 1.14
C ARG A 215 16.93 5.23 0.34
N GLY A 216 17.80 6.09 0.92
CA GLY A 216 19.06 6.50 0.33
C GLY A 216 20.13 5.42 0.27
#